data_3320c286fcb2b7d01e080111f006381e
#
_entry.id   3320c286fcb2b7d01e080111f006381e
#
_cell.length_a   1.000
_cell.length_b   1.000
_cell.length_c   1.000
_cell.angle_alpha   90.00
_cell.angle_beta   90.00
_cell.angle_gamma   90.00
#
_symmetry.space_group_name_H-M   'P 1'
#
loop_
_entity.id
_entity.type
_entity.pdbx_description
1 polymer ?
#
loop_
_entity_poly.entity_id
_entity_poly.type
_entity_poly.pdbx_seq_one_letter_code
_entity_poly.pdbx_strand_id
1 'polypeptide(L)'
;MALGLTHDDPLPEVNHKNLLTYHRYLTRNLVFPFKARYEKPVGWAKRIEMPLTVTGLLRPDECEIDEQYGIIGSGRDPEERVDFPLAEIEVKGSSPSCRMIRDYAYWFQNWR
;
A
#
# COMPACT_ATOMS: atom_id res chain seq x y z
N MET A 1 -4.11 16.14 3.39
CA MET A 1 -4.12 14.72 3.72
C MET A 1 -5.28 14.01 3.00
N ALA A 2 -5.12 12.73 2.77
CA ALA A 2 -6.07 11.92 1.98
C ALA A 2 -7.49 11.89 2.54
N LEU A 3 -7.65 12.07 3.83
CA LEU A 3 -8.94 11.98 4.52
C LEU A 3 -9.54 13.35 4.84
N GLY A 4 -9.05 14.41 4.20
CA GLY A 4 -9.54 15.75 4.40
C GLY A 4 -9.16 16.38 5.73
N LEU A 5 -8.15 15.83 6.40
CA LEU A 5 -7.69 16.30 7.70
C LEU A 5 -6.50 17.23 7.57
N THR A 6 -6.35 18.13 8.54
CA THR A 6 -5.12 18.91 8.69
C THR A 6 -4.14 18.09 9.54
N HIS A 7 -2.86 18.50 9.58
CA HIS A 7 -1.87 17.78 10.38
C HIS A 7 -2.11 17.89 11.89
N ASP A 8 -2.94 18.83 12.33
CA ASP A 8 -3.30 19.00 13.74
C ASP A 8 -4.47 18.13 14.18
N ASP A 9 -5.20 17.55 13.22
CA ASP A 9 -6.32 16.67 13.53
C ASP A 9 -5.83 15.27 13.89
N PRO A 10 -6.50 14.59 14.85
CA PRO A 10 -6.19 13.18 15.06
C PRO A 10 -6.51 12.36 13.83
N LEU A 11 -5.67 11.37 13.52
CA LEU A 11 -5.91 10.49 12.40
C LEU A 11 -7.13 9.61 12.67
N PRO A 12 -7.99 9.37 11.67
CA PRO A 12 -9.15 8.53 11.86
C PRO A 12 -8.77 7.07 12.01
N GLU A 13 -9.67 6.32 12.61
CA GLU A 13 -9.55 4.89 12.74
C GLU A 13 -9.48 4.20 11.38
N VAL A 14 -8.71 3.11 11.31
CA VAL A 14 -8.70 2.25 10.13
C VAL A 14 -9.97 1.43 10.12
N ASN A 15 -10.84 1.70 9.15
CA ASN A 15 -12.07 0.94 8.91
C ASN A 15 -12.35 0.90 7.41
N HIS A 16 -13.35 0.13 7.02
CA HIS A 16 -13.67 -0.07 5.60
C HIS A 16 -13.95 1.26 4.88
N LYS A 17 -14.72 2.14 5.49
CA LYS A 17 -15.07 3.45 4.89
C LYS A 17 -13.83 4.30 4.65
N ASN A 18 -12.96 4.41 5.65
CA ASN A 18 -11.74 5.21 5.54
C ASN A 18 -10.72 4.57 4.59
N LEU A 19 -10.67 3.24 4.55
CA LEU A 19 -9.84 2.54 3.56
C LEU A 19 -10.29 2.82 2.13
N LEU A 20 -11.60 2.82 1.87
CA LEU A 20 -12.11 3.16 0.54
C LEU A 20 -11.78 4.61 0.16
N THR A 21 -11.88 5.53 1.11
CA THR A 21 -11.51 6.94 0.88
C THR A 21 -10.02 7.05 0.54
N TYR A 22 -9.18 6.35 1.28
CA TYR A 22 -7.74 6.34 1.02
C TYR A 22 -7.40 5.69 -0.32
N HIS A 23 -8.08 4.61 -0.65
CA HIS A 23 -7.92 3.94 -1.94
C HIS A 23 -8.19 4.90 -3.10
N ARG A 24 -9.28 5.66 -3.05
CA ARG A 24 -9.59 6.66 -4.08
C ARG A 24 -8.51 7.72 -4.19
N TYR A 25 -8.02 8.21 -3.06
CA TYR A 25 -6.94 9.20 -3.04
C TYR A 25 -5.68 8.66 -3.70
N LEU A 26 -5.25 7.46 -3.33
CA LEU A 26 -4.05 6.85 -3.88
C LEU A 26 -4.21 6.54 -5.38
N THR A 27 -5.37 6.06 -5.78
CA THR A 27 -5.64 5.77 -7.19
C THR A 27 -5.51 7.03 -8.06
N ARG A 28 -5.90 8.18 -7.53
CA ARG A 28 -5.84 9.46 -8.27
C ARG A 28 -4.45 10.09 -8.28
N ASN A 29 -3.64 9.81 -7.27
CA ASN A 29 -2.41 10.58 -7.04
C ASN A 29 -1.12 9.78 -7.20
N LEU A 30 -1.15 8.46 -7.07
CA LEU A 30 0.03 7.64 -7.31
C LEU A 30 0.37 7.62 -8.79
N VAL A 31 1.66 7.71 -9.09
CA VAL A 31 2.17 7.59 -10.45
C VAL A 31 2.77 6.21 -10.62
N PHE A 32 2.18 5.41 -11.51
CA PHE A 32 2.65 4.06 -11.81
C PHE A 32 3.42 4.03 -13.13
N PRO A 33 4.36 3.09 -13.31
CA PRO A 33 4.87 2.18 -12.29
C PRO A 33 5.89 2.87 -11.38
N PHE A 34 6.10 2.31 -10.20
CA PHE A 34 7.19 2.76 -9.33
C PHE A 34 7.91 1.56 -8.72
N LYS A 35 9.15 1.78 -8.28
CA LYS A 35 10.00 0.73 -7.73
C LYS A 35 9.83 0.64 -6.22
N ALA A 36 9.83 -0.61 -5.73
CA ALA A 36 9.71 -0.93 -4.32
C ALA A 36 10.47 -2.22 -4.03
N ARG A 37 10.39 -2.68 -2.80
CA ARG A 37 10.91 -3.98 -2.37
C ARG A 37 9.89 -4.62 -1.44
N TYR A 38 9.88 -5.94 -1.40
CA TYR A 38 8.98 -6.66 -0.51
C TYR A 38 9.64 -7.97 -0.05
N GLU A 39 9.15 -8.52 1.04
CA GLU A 39 9.61 -9.80 1.53
C GLU A 39 8.78 -10.93 0.94
N LYS A 40 9.40 -11.73 0.08
CA LYS A 40 8.76 -12.87 -0.57
C LYS A 40 8.99 -14.12 0.24
N PRO A 41 7.94 -14.86 0.64
CA PRO A 41 8.11 -16.14 1.29
C PRO A 41 8.69 -17.18 0.34
N VAL A 42 9.71 -17.89 0.80
CA VAL A 42 10.32 -19.01 0.07
C VAL A 42 10.37 -20.21 1.03
N GLY A 43 9.69 -21.28 0.66
CA GLY A 43 9.50 -22.38 1.57
C GLY A 43 8.57 -21.98 2.72
N TRP A 44 8.60 -22.74 3.80
CA TRP A 44 7.66 -22.55 4.90
C TRP A 44 8.17 -21.65 6.03
N ALA A 45 9.48 -21.39 6.09
CA ALA A 45 10.07 -20.66 7.21
C ALA A 45 11.03 -19.55 6.81
N LYS A 46 11.21 -19.29 5.51
CA LYS A 46 12.20 -18.34 5.02
C LYS A 46 11.55 -17.25 4.19
N ARG A 47 12.09 -16.02 4.30
CA ARG A 47 11.69 -14.90 3.46
C ARG A 47 12.92 -14.26 2.85
N ILE A 48 12.78 -13.79 1.61
CA ILE A 48 13.84 -13.05 0.92
C ILE A 48 13.33 -11.71 0.48
N GLU A 49 14.20 -10.72 0.49
CA GLU A 49 13.88 -9.39 -0.02
C GLU A 49 14.00 -9.40 -1.55
N MET A 50 12.93 -8.98 -2.23
CA MET A 50 12.87 -8.97 -3.68
C MET A 50 12.57 -7.58 -4.21
N PRO A 51 13.20 -7.18 -5.34
CA PRO A 51 12.79 -5.96 -6.02
C PRO A 51 11.38 -6.13 -6.59
N LEU A 52 10.62 -5.05 -6.58
CA LEU A 52 9.23 -5.06 -6.99
C LEU A 52 8.95 -3.84 -7.86
N THR A 53 8.26 -4.03 -8.97
CA THR A 53 7.72 -2.94 -9.77
C THR A 53 6.22 -2.91 -9.52
N VAL A 54 5.74 -1.85 -8.88
CA VAL A 54 4.32 -1.70 -8.56
C VAL A 54 3.62 -1.07 -9.76
N THR A 55 2.61 -1.74 -10.28
CA THR A 55 1.92 -1.33 -11.51
C THR A 55 0.51 -0.82 -11.29
N GLY A 56 -0.07 -1.04 -10.10
CA GLY A 56 -1.41 -0.55 -9.81
C GLY A 56 -1.89 -1.00 -8.44
N LEU A 57 -3.14 -0.65 -8.16
CA LEU A 57 -3.85 -1.11 -6.97
C LEU A 57 -5.04 -1.95 -7.42
N LEU A 58 -5.37 -3.00 -6.66
CA LEU A 58 -6.58 -3.75 -6.92
C LEU A 58 -7.79 -2.90 -6.53
N ARG A 59 -8.85 -2.97 -7.35
CA ARG A 59 -10.08 -2.23 -7.08
C ARG A 59 -10.91 -2.95 -6.01
N PRO A 60 -11.79 -2.23 -5.32
CA PRO A 60 -12.66 -2.86 -4.31
C PRO A 60 -13.53 -3.99 -4.84
N ASP A 61 -13.83 -4.02 -6.13
CA ASP A 61 -14.60 -5.10 -6.77
C ASP A 61 -13.72 -6.29 -7.18
N GLU A 62 -12.39 -6.14 -7.18
CA GLU A 62 -11.45 -7.22 -7.46
C GLU A 62 -10.99 -7.95 -6.19
N CYS A 63 -10.96 -7.23 -5.08
CA CYS A 63 -10.44 -7.75 -3.81
C CYS A 63 -11.09 -7.00 -2.67
N GLU A 64 -11.53 -7.72 -1.65
CA GLU A 64 -12.08 -7.09 -0.45
C GLU A 64 -11.02 -6.25 0.25
N ILE A 65 -11.37 -4.99 0.50
CA ILE A 65 -10.51 -4.07 1.26
C ILE A 65 -10.97 -4.13 2.71
N ASP A 66 -10.18 -4.77 3.56
CA ASP A 66 -10.53 -4.98 4.97
C ASP A 66 -9.47 -4.41 5.92
N GLU A 67 -9.80 -4.49 7.22
CA GLU A 67 -8.93 -3.94 8.25
C GLU A 67 -7.71 -4.82 8.55
N GLN A 68 -7.70 -6.05 8.04
CA GLN A 68 -6.59 -6.98 8.26
C GLN A 68 -5.44 -6.73 7.29
N TYR A 69 -5.74 -6.60 6.01
CA TYR A 69 -4.73 -6.44 4.96
C TYR A 69 -4.75 -5.07 4.29
N GLY A 70 -5.85 -4.34 4.41
CA GLY A 70 -5.98 -3.02 3.83
C GLY A 70 -6.05 -3.02 2.31
N ILE A 71 -5.44 -2.02 1.71
CA ILE A 71 -5.37 -1.85 0.26
C ILE A 71 -4.35 -2.83 -0.31
N ILE A 72 -4.73 -3.52 -1.38
CA ILE A 72 -3.87 -4.49 -2.06
C ILE A 72 -3.32 -3.88 -3.33
N GLY A 73 -1.99 -3.93 -3.46
CA GLY A 73 -1.30 -3.51 -4.66
C GLY A 73 -1.02 -4.69 -5.59
N SER A 74 -0.72 -4.38 -6.83
CA SER A 74 -0.35 -5.36 -7.84
C SER A 74 0.92 -4.91 -8.55
N GLY A 75 1.77 -5.86 -8.89
CA GLY A 75 3.02 -5.57 -9.55
C GLY A 75 3.74 -6.83 -10.01
N ARG A 76 5.02 -6.67 -10.28
CA ARG A 76 5.86 -7.78 -10.75
C ARG A 76 7.19 -7.79 -10.01
N ASP A 77 7.59 -8.97 -9.55
CA ASP A 77 8.97 -9.21 -9.18
C ASP A 77 9.72 -9.83 -10.37
N PRO A 78 11.03 -10.12 -10.27
CA PRO A 78 11.77 -10.71 -11.38
C PRO A 78 11.23 -12.06 -11.88
N GLU A 79 10.46 -12.76 -11.05
CA GLU A 79 9.99 -14.10 -11.37
C GLU A 79 8.54 -14.16 -11.85
N GLU A 80 7.65 -13.32 -11.26
CA GLU A 80 6.22 -13.45 -11.50
C GLU A 80 5.43 -12.18 -11.18
N ARG A 81 4.17 -12.16 -11.59
CA ARG A 81 3.21 -11.16 -11.14
C ARG A 81 2.77 -11.47 -9.71
N VAL A 82 2.68 -10.45 -8.87
CA VAL A 82 2.30 -10.62 -7.46
C VAL A 82 1.29 -9.57 -7.04
N ASP A 83 0.42 -9.95 -6.10
CA ASP A 83 -0.45 -9.05 -5.37
C ASP A 83 0.04 -9.04 -3.92
N PHE A 84 -0.06 -7.90 -3.26
CA PHE A 84 0.55 -7.71 -1.95
C PHE A 84 -0.20 -6.63 -1.15
N PRO A 85 -0.22 -6.74 0.20
CA PRO A 85 -0.70 -5.65 1.02
C PRO A 85 0.19 -4.42 0.84
N LEU A 86 -0.43 -3.29 0.49
CA LEU A 86 0.32 -2.08 0.17
C LEU A 86 1.14 -1.57 1.36
N ALA A 87 0.66 -1.80 2.57
CA ALA A 87 1.36 -1.37 3.78
C ALA A 87 2.63 -2.18 4.09
N GLU A 88 2.85 -3.30 3.40
CA GLU A 88 3.98 -4.18 3.67
C GLU A 88 5.15 -4.01 2.70
N ILE A 89 5.02 -3.19 1.68
CA ILE A 89 6.13 -2.93 0.76
C ILE A 89 7.01 -1.81 1.30
N GLU A 90 8.28 -1.82 0.89
CA GLU A 90 9.24 -0.78 1.23
C GLU A 90 9.52 0.06 0.00
N VAL A 91 9.41 1.38 0.14
CA VAL A 91 9.78 2.33 -0.90
C VAL A 91 10.89 3.24 -0.39
N LYS A 92 11.82 3.56 -1.28
CA LYS A 92 12.93 4.47 -0.99
C LYS A 92 12.83 5.69 -1.90
N GLY A 93 13.30 6.82 -1.40
CA GLY A 93 13.28 8.06 -2.16
C GLY A 93 12.27 9.06 -1.62
N SER A 94 12.21 10.20 -2.29
CA SER A 94 11.45 11.36 -1.85
C SER A 94 10.37 11.79 -2.86
N SER A 95 10.05 10.94 -3.84
CA SER A 95 8.99 11.26 -4.79
C SER A 95 7.64 11.37 -4.06
N PRO A 96 6.67 12.12 -4.61
CA PRO A 96 5.34 12.18 -4.01
C PRO A 96 4.69 10.81 -3.83
N SER A 97 4.85 9.91 -4.80
CA SER A 97 4.32 8.55 -4.68
C SER A 97 4.93 7.79 -3.50
N CYS A 98 6.25 7.87 -3.32
CA CYS A 98 6.92 7.21 -2.18
C CYS A 98 6.41 7.75 -0.85
N ARG A 99 6.22 9.07 -0.74
CA ARG A 99 5.69 9.67 0.49
C ARG A 99 4.28 9.19 0.78
N MET A 100 3.43 9.13 -0.24
CA MET A 100 2.05 8.67 -0.07
C MET A 100 1.98 7.22 0.41
N ILE A 101 2.85 6.36 -0.10
CA ILE A 101 2.92 4.96 0.34
C ILE A 101 3.36 4.87 1.79
N ARG A 102 4.39 5.63 2.18
CA ARG A 102 4.85 5.64 3.57
C ARG A 102 3.80 6.19 4.53
N ASP A 103 3.10 7.25 4.13
CA ASP A 103 2.04 7.84 4.95
C ASP A 103 0.87 6.85 5.13
N TYR A 104 0.49 6.18 4.06
CA TYR A 104 -0.54 5.15 4.12
C TYR A 104 -0.13 4.01 5.05
N ALA A 105 1.08 3.49 4.89
CA ALA A 105 1.57 2.38 5.72
C ALA A 105 1.61 2.75 7.20
N TYR A 106 2.08 3.97 7.51
CA TYR A 106 2.10 4.47 8.88
C TYR A 106 0.70 4.53 9.49
N TRP A 107 -0.25 5.12 8.77
CA TRP A 107 -1.63 5.20 9.21
C TRP A 107 -2.23 3.81 9.42
N PHE A 108 -2.09 2.94 8.43
CA PHE A 108 -2.69 1.60 8.49
C PHE A 108 -2.16 0.78 9.67
N GLN A 109 -0.88 0.89 9.96
CA GLN A 109 -0.24 0.11 11.02
C GLN A 109 -0.51 0.65 12.42
N ASN A 110 -0.85 1.92 12.57
CA ASN A 110 -0.94 2.57 13.87
C ASN A 110 -2.36 2.95 14.31
N TRP A 111 -3.33 2.95 13.42
CA TRP A 111 -4.70 3.38 13.74
C TRP A 111 -5.76 2.29 13.50
N ARG A 112 -5.36 1.06 13.52
CA ARG A 112 -6.29 -0.07 13.47
C ARG A 112 -6.94 -0.35 14.81
#